data_8fad4c1023a51d9dd6d471bc21d9a48f
#
_entry.id   8fad4c1023a51d9dd6d471bc21d9a48f
#
_cell.length_a   1.000
_cell.length_b   1.000
_cell.length_c   1.000
_cell.angle_alpha   90.00
_cell.angle_beta   90.00
_cell.angle_gamma   90.00
#
_symmetry.space_group_name_H-M   'P 1'
#
loop_
_entity.id
_entity.type
_entity.pdbx_description
1 polymer ?
#
loop_
_entity_poly.entity_id
_entity_poly.type
_entity_poly.pdbx_seq_one_letter_code
_entity_poly.pdbx_strand_id
1 'polypeptide(L)'
;MATSNPFAIVAQVGVFTNALQPLFQPPSGSGGITLVAGDVSMYTAGTAQLYVVNGGAAGTTTTGGTAATPAGTAYVAKTPQALTVVAASAYFAEGEWVTLKENNIGSTVLLTQVSLWFMWGK
;
A
#
# COMPACT_ATOMS: atom_id res chain seq x y z
N MET A 1 -20.50 1.50 -14.42
CA MET A 1 -19.63 2.51 -13.83
C MET A 1 -19.84 2.55 -12.33
N ALA A 2 -18.77 2.37 -11.59
CA ALA A 2 -18.87 2.46 -10.14
C ALA A 2 -19.18 3.90 -9.74
N THR A 3 -20.28 4.10 -9.02
CA THR A 3 -20.65 5.37 -8.46
C THR A 3 -20.28 5.45 -6.98
N SER A 4 -19.30 4.65 -6.59
CA SER A 4 -18.91 4.54 -5.21
C SER A 4 -18.15 5.79 -4.75
N ASN A 5 -18.40 6.19 -3.53
CA ASN A 5 -17.59 7.21 -2.89
C ASN A 5 -16.20 6.63 -2.58
N PRO A 6 -15.14 7.42 -2.76
CA PRO A 6 -13.83 6.98 -2.32
C PRO A 6 -13.77 6.85 -0.80
N PHE A 7 -12.94 5.94 -0.33
CA PHE A 7 -12.67 5.81 1.10
C PHE A 7 -11.17 5.67 1.32
N ALA A 8 -10.72 6.01 2.51
CA ALA A 8 -9.32 5.95 2.87
C ALA A 8 -9.08 4.92 3.96
N ILE A 9 -7.96 4.22 3.84
CA ILE A 9 -7.38 3.40 4.90
C ILE A 9 -6.07 4.07 5.31
N VAL A 10 -5.95 4.34 6.60
CA VAL A 10 -4.72 4.86 7.20
C VAL A 10 -4.16 3.76 8.09
N ALA A 11 -2.94 3.36 7.83
CA ALA A 11 -2.25 2.35 8.60
C ALA A 11 -0.93 2.92 9.14
N GLN A 12 -0.61 2.58 10.38
CA GLN A 12 0.70 2.86 10.95
C GLN A 12 1.44 1.55 11.12
N VAL A 13 2.66 1.50 10.62
CA VAL A 13 3.51 0.32 10.72
C VAL A 13 4.77 0.72 11.46
N GLY A 14 5.08 0.02 12.54
CA GLY A 14 6.22 0.30 13.39
C GLY A 14 7.54 -0.06 12.71
N VAL A 15 8.15 -1.14 13.11
CA VAL A 15 9.40 -1.60 12.52
C VAL A 15 9.11 -2.53 11.35
N PHE A 16 9.60 -2.16 10.16
CA PHE A 16 9.59 -3.06 9.02
C PHE A 16 10.82 -3.97 9.06
N THR A 17 10.63 -5.22 8.78
CA THR A 17 11.71 -6.21 8.63
C THR A 17 11.58 -6.84 7.25
N ASN A 18 11.98 -6.20 6.21
CA ASN A 18 11.99 -6.75 4.83
C ASN A 18 10.85 -7.73 4.50
N ALA A 19 9.74 -7.62 5.17
CA ALA A 19 8.63 -8.55 5.07
C ALA A 19 7.45 -7.88 4.38
N LEU A 20 6.59 -8.70 3.83
CA LEU A 20 5.29 -8.29 3.37
C LEU A 20 4.39 -8.11 4.59
N GLN A 21 3.73 -6.96 4.66
CA GLN A 21 2.81 -6.62 5.75
C GLN A 21 1.39 -6.53 5.21
N PRO A 22 0.58 -7.57 5.40
CA PRO A 22 -0.84 -7.51 5.01
C PRO A 22 -1.57 -6.46 5.84
N LEU A 23 -2.40 -5.64 5.18
CA LEU A 23 -3.17 -4.60 5.85
C LEU A 23 -4.63 -4.99 6.02
N PHE A 24 -5.29 -5.27 4.90
CA PHE A 24 -6.71 -5.63 4.92
C PHE A 24 -7.10 -6.30 3.60
N GLN A 25 -8.30 -6.87 3.59
CA GLN A 25 -8.92 -7.48 2.41
C GLN A 25 -10.23 -6.78 2.08
N PRO A 26 -10.59 -6.64 0.79
CA PRO A 26 -11.97 -6.28 0.45
C PRO A 26 -12.92 -7.34 1.00
N PRO A 27 -13.98 -6.92 1.70
CA PRO A 27 -14.90 -7.89 2.28
C PRO A 27 -15.72 -8.64 1.23
N SER A 28 -16.17 -9.84 1.62
CA SER A 28 -17.04 -10.65 0.78
C SER A 28 -18.31 -9.87 0.42
N GLY A 29 -18.70 -9.91 -0.83
CA GLY A 29 -19.87 -9.18 -1.34
C GLY A 29 -19.58 -7.74 -1.75
N SER A 30 -18.37 -7.24 -1.54
CA SER A 30 -18.02 -5.86 -1.88
C SER A 30 -17.81 -5.61 -3.37
N GLY A 31 -17.51 -6.64 -4.14
CA GLY A 31 -17.08 -6.49 -5.54
C GLY A 31 -15.62 -6.08 -5.72
N GLY A 32 -14.86 -6.08 -4.65
CA GLY A 32 -13.46 -5.66 -4.68
C GLY A 32 -13.28 -4.16 -4.56
N ILE A 33 -12.03 -3.72 -4.62
CA ILE A 33 -11.64 -2.31 -4.52
C ILE A 33 -10.54 -1.98 -5.52
N THR A 34 -10.47 -0.72 -5.90
CA THR A 34 -9.41 -0.21 -6.77
C THR A 34 -8.66 0.92 -6.07
N LEU A 35 -7.35 0.79 -5.98
CA LEU A 35 -6.49 1.83 -5.44
C LEU A 35 -6.44 3.00 -6.40
N VAL A 36 -6.69 4.21 -5.91
CA VAL A 36 -6.70 5.42 -6.74
C VAL A 36 -5.62 6.42 -6.36
N ALA A 37 -5.15 6.40 -5.12
CA ALA A 37 -4.06 7.26 -4.66
C ALA A 37 -3.47 6.70 -3.37
N GLY A 38 -2.27 7.13 -3.04
CA GLY A 38 -1.64 6.79 -1.78
C GLY A 38 -0.53 7.74 -1.41
N ASP A 39 -0.32 7.91 -0.13
CA ASP A 39 0.77 8.71 0.44
C ASP A 39 1.49 7.90 1.51
N VAL A 40 2.77 8.17 1.64
CA VAL A 40 3.62 7.61 2.71
C VAL A 40 4.25 8.75 3.46
N SER A 41 4.19 8.69 4.79
CA SER A 41 4.91 9.60 5.65
C SER A 41 5.76 8.80 6.63
N MET A 42 7.07 9.02 6.62
CA MET A 42 8.00 8.34 7.52
C MET A 42 8.42 9.27 8.64
N TYR A 43 8.51 8.74 9.85
CA TYR A 43 8.94 9.54 11.00
C TYR A 43 10.39 9.98 10.87
N THR A 44 11.26 9.12 10.34
CA THR A 44 12.65 9.41 10.06
C THR A 44 12.91 9.37 8.57
N ALA A 45 13.82 10.23 8.08
CA ALA A 45 14.27 10.18 6.69
C ALA A 45 15.00 8.86 6.43
N GLY A 46 14.87 8.35 5.21
CA GLY A 46 15.52 7.11 4.85
C GLY A 46 15.44 6.81 3.37
N THR A 47 16.16 5.77 2.97
CA THR A 47 16.16 5.26 1.60
C THR A 47 15.25 4.04 1.42
N ALA A 48 14.48 3.72 2.44
CA ALA A 48 13.50 2.64 2.35
C ALA A 48 12.49 2.93 1.23
N GLN A 49 12.11 1.91 0.49
CA GLN A 49 11.13 2.01 -0.58
C GLN A 49 9.91 1.19 -0.22
N LEU A 50 8.77 1.83 -0.19
CA LEU A 50 7.51 1.19 0.16
C LEU A 50 6.65 1.01 -1.08
N TYR A 51 6.21 -0.23 -1.30
CA TYR A 51 5.32 -0.61 -2.39
C TYR A 51 3.98 -1.05 -1.82
N VAL A 52 2.93 -0.83 -2.57
CA VAL A 52 1.65 -1.50 -2.33
C VAL A 52 1.53 -2.61 -3.35
N VAL A 53 1.34 -3.83 -2.87
CA VAL A 53 1.26 -5.01 -3.73
C VAL A 53 -0.03 -5.79 -3.44
N ASN A 54 -0.49 -6.53 -4.43
CA ASN A 54 -1.56 -7.49 -4.22
C ASN A 54 -0.93 -8.75 -3.62
N GLY A 55 -1.19 -8.98 -2.35
CA GLY A 55 -0.63 -10.10 -1.60
C GLY A 55 -1.35 -11.43 -1.83
N GLY A 56 -2.35 -11.47 -2.68
CA GLY A 56 -3.16 -12.65 -2.89
C GLY A 56 -3.96 -13.05 -1.67
N ALA A 57 -4.52 -14.24 -1.67
CA ALA A 57 -5.33 -14.74 -0.57
C ALA A 57 -4.53 -14.95 0.72
N ALA A 58 -3.23 -15.22 0.61
CA ALA A 58 -2.37 -15.46 1.76
C ALA A 58 -1.81 -14.16 2.38
N GLY A 59 -1.79 -13.07 1.62
CA GLY A 59 -1.22 -11.80 2.07
C GLY A 59 0.31 -11.76 2.09
N THR A 60 0.97 -12.83 1.70
CA THR A 60 2.42 -12.99 1.82
C THR A 60 3.10 -13.24 0.49
N THR A 61 2.43 -12.93 -0.61
CA THR A 61 2.96 -13.10 -1.96
C THR A 61 2.99 -11.76 -2.70
N THR A 62 3.64 -11.77 -3.85
CA THR A 62 3.65 -10.61 -4.75
C THR A 62 3.09 -10.97 -6.12
N THR A 63 2.45 -12.13 -6.24
CA THR A 63 1.97 -12.67 -7.52
C THR A 63 0.85 -11.87 -8.15
N GLY A 64 0.10 -11.11 -7.35
CA GLY A 64 -0.96 -10.24 -7.84
C GLY A 64 -0.48 -8.92 -8.44
N GLY A 65 0.82 -8.66 -8.41
CA GLY A 65 1.41 -7.47 -8.99
C GLY A 65 1.54 -6.30 -8.02
N THR A 66 2.24 -5.27 -8.48
CA THR A 66 2.48 -4.04 -7.72
C THR A 66 1.41 -3.02 -8.06
N ALA A 67 0.65 -2.61 -7.06
CA ALA A 67 -0.44 -1.64 -7.22
C ALA A 67 0.03 -0.19 -7.11
N ALA A 68 1.08 0.06 -6.37
CA ALA A 68 1.68 1.40 -6.28
C ALA A 68 3.17 1.30 -5.97
N THR A 69 3.93 2.25 -6.52
CA THR A 69 5.38 2.33 -6.36
C THR A 69 5.75 3.60 -5.62
N PRO A 70 6.91 3.64 -4.93
CA PRO A 70 7.37 4.85 -4.28
C PRO A 70 7.67 5.94 -5.30
N ALA A 71 7.45 7.19 -4.93
CA ALA A 71 7.68 8.33 -5.80
C ALA A 71 9.18 8.69 -5.96
N GLY A 72 10.07 8.07 -5.19
CA GLY A 72 11.50 8.36 -5.25
C GLY A 72 12.30 7.32 -4.48
N THR A 73 13.59 7.59 -4.35
CA THR A 73 14.53 6.69 -3.68
C THR A 73 14.78 7.05 -2.23
N ALA A 74 14.30 8.20 -1.78
CA ALA A 74 14.49 8.68 -0.41
C ALA A 74 13.24 9.38 0.08
N TYR A 75 12.97 9.25 1.36
CA TYR A 75 11.85 9.91 2.03
C TYR A 75 12.35 11.00 2.97
N VAL A 76 11.65 12.14 2.95
CA VAL A 76 11.90 13.24 3.87
C VAL A 76 11.10 12.98 5.15
N ALA A 77 11.75 13.15 6.30
CA ALA A 77 11.11 12.91 7.58
C ALA A 77 9.83 13.75 7.77
N LYS A 78 8.79 13.12 8.26
CA LYS A 78 7.52 13.75 8.63
C LYS A 78 6.82 14.49 7.49
N THR A 79 7.12 14.13 6.25
CA THR A 79 6.56 14.78 5.07
C THR A 79 5.82 13.74 4.23
N PRO A 80 4.51 13.91 4.00
CA PRO A 80 3.78 13.00 3.12
C PRO A 80 4.34 13.04 1.70
N GLN A 81 4.56 11.87 1.13
CA GLN A 81 5.05 11.72 -0.24
C GLN A 81 4.13 10.78 -1.00
N ALA A 82 3.68 11.22 -2.16
CA ALA A 82 2.72 10.48 -2.96
C ALA A 82 3.33 9.20 -3.51
N LEU A 83 2.54 8.14 -3.54
CA LEU A 83 2.83 6.92 -4.27
C LEU A 83 2.31 7.06 -5.70
N THR A 84 2.99 6.41 -6.64
CA THR A 84 2.52 6.33 -8.02
C THR A 84 1.70 5.07 -8.20
N VAL A 85 0.42 5.22 -8.49
CA VAL A 85 -0.49 4.09 -8.71
C VAL A 85 -0.20 3.43 -10.05
N VAL A 86 -0.11 2.11 -10.05
CA VAL A 86 0.05 1.28 -11.24
C VAL A 86 -1.33 0.76 -11.63
N ALA A 87 -1.99 1.44 -12.54
CA ALA A 87 -3.39 1.19 -12.88
C ALA A 87 -3.66 -0.27 -13.30
N ALA A 88 -2.74 -0.90 -13.98
CA ALA A 88 -2.89 -2.29 -14.43
C ALA A 88 -2.98 -3.30 -13.28
N SER A 89 -2.52 -2.95 -12.10
CA SER A 89 -2.48 -3.83 -10.92
C SER A 89 -3.17 -3.23 -9.70
N ALA A 90 -3.96 -2.19 -9.88
CA ALA A 90 -4.57 -1.44 -8.78
C ALA A 90 -5.85 -2.08 -8.23
N TYR A 91 -6.41 -3.06 -8.90
CA TYR A 91 -7.63 -3.73 -8.45
C TYR A 91 -7.31 -4.91 -7.54
N PHE A 92 -8.05 -4.99 -6.43
CA PHE A 92 -7.99 -6.10 -5.46
C PHE A 92 -9.36 -6.74 -5.42
N ALA A 93 -9.42 -8.02 -5.78
CA ALA A 93 -10.64 -8.78 -5.68
C ALA A 93 -10.97 -9.11 -4.21
N GLU A 94 -12.22 -9.52 -3.97
CA GLU A 94 -12.62 -10.00 -2.65
C GLU A 94 -11.66 -11.10 -2.18
N GLY A 95 -11.20 -10.98 -0.95
CA GLY A 95 -10.30 -11.96 -0.36
C GLY A 95 -8.82 -11.79 -0.71
N GLU A 96 -8.47 -10.86 -1.59
CA GLU A 96 -7.06 -10.55 -1.85
C GLU A 96 -6.56 -9.48 -0.89
N TRP A 97 -5.37 -9.68 -0.34
CA TRP A 97 -4.80 -8.75 0.64
C TRP A 97 -4.14 -7.55 -0.02
N VAL A 98 -4.50 -6.36 0.45
CA VAL A 98 -3.69 -5.16 0.23
C VAL A 98 -2.50 -5.27 1.17
N THR A 99 -1.30 -5.35 0.60
CA THR A 99 -0.09 -5.68 1.34
C THR A 99 0.96 -4.61 1.09
N LEU A 100 1.65 -4.21 2.14
CA LEU A 100 2.83 -3.36 2.02
C LEU A 100 4.06 -4.22 1.85
N LYS A 101 4.91 -3.80 0.91
CA LYS A 101 6.22 -4.40 0.70
C LYS A 101 7.26 -3.31 0.82
N GLU A 102 8.28 -3.56 1.59
CA GLU A 102 9.37 -2.62 1.78
C GLU A 102 10.69 -3.19 1.29
N ASN A 103 11.45 -2.38 0.56
CA ASN A 103 12.79 -2.71 0.09
C ASN A 103 13.80 -1.71 0.67
N ASN A 104 15.05 -2.15 0.76
CA ASN A 104 16.19 -1.32 1.17
C ASN A 104 16.04 -0.69 2.54
N ILE A 105 15.59 -1.48 3.50
CA ILE A 105 15.61 -1.04 4.89
C ILE A 105 17.06 -1.11 5.37
N GLY A 106 17.79 -0.03 5.18
CA GLY A 106 19.19 0.04 5.61
C GLY A 106 19.37 0.25 7.09
N SER A 107 18.35 0.66 7.81
CA SER A 107 18.36 0.88 9.25
C SER A 107 16.95 1.20 9.72
N THR A 108 16.75 1.16 10.99
CA THR A 108 15.49 1.28 11.69
C THR A 108 14.60 2.41 11.20
N VAL A 109 13.67 2.14 10.33
CA VAL A 109 12.54 3.02 10.09
C VAL A 109 11.56 2.80 11.23
N LEU A 110 11.49 3.74 12.14
CA LEU A 110 10.80 3.54 13.41
C LEU A 110 9.28 3.62 13.30
N LEU A 111 8.77 4.40 12.34
CA LEU A 111 7.34 4.56 12.16
C LEU A 111 7.05 5.05 10.75
N THR A 112 6.14 4.36 10.10
CA THR A 112 5.65 4.74 8.78
C THR A 112 4.13 4.82 8.82
N GLN A 113 3.57 5.92 8.34
CA GLN A 113 2.16 6.05 8.12
C GLN A 113 1.87 5.95 6.62
N VAL A 114 0.92 5.11 6.27
CA VAL A 114 0.47 4.94 4.89
C VAL A 114 -0.99 5.31 4.82
N SER A 115 -1.33 6.18 3.89
CA SER A 115 -2.72 6.56 3.61
C SER A 115 -3.05 6.10 2.21
N LEU A 116 -4.03 5.25 2.07
CA LEU A 116 -4.43 4.68 0.78
C LEU A 116 -5.89 5.03 0.51
N TRP A 117 -6.15 5.52 -0.70
CA TRP A 117 -7.48 5.90 -1.16
C TRP A 117 -7.97 4.88 -2.17
N PHE A 118 -9.16 4.37 -1.95
CA PHE A 118 -9.78 3.34 -2.78
C PHE A 118 -11.14 3.75 -3.26
N MET A 119 -11.57 3.13 -4.35
CA MET A 119 -12.97 3.12 -4.78
C MET A 119 -13.49 1.69 -4.74
N TRP A 120 -14.77 1.53 -4.44
CA TRP A 120 -15.41 0.22 -4.50
C TRP A 120 -15.55 -0.23 -5.95
N GLY A 121 -15.26 -1.51 -6.20
CA GLY A 121 -15.37 -2.11 -7.51
C GLY A 121 -14.14 -1.85 -8.39
N LYS A 122 -14.35 -2.15 -9.64
CA LYS A 122 -13.27 -2.17 -10.63
C LYS A 122 -13.33 -0.95 -11.54
#